data_5eee9946e1c7d8bc42dd63e284e19817
#
_entry.id   5eee9946e1c7d8bc42dd63e284e19817
#
_cell.length_a   1.000
_cell.length_b   1.000
_cell.length_c   1.000
_cell.angle_alpha   90.00
_cell.angle_beta   90.00
_cell.angle_gamma   90.00
#
_symmetry.space_group_name_H-M   'P 1'
#
loop_
_entity.id
_entity.type
_entity.pdbx_description
1 polymer ?
#
loop_
_entity_poly.entity_id
_entity_poly.type
_entity_poly.pdbx_seq_one_letter_code
_entity_poly.pdbx_strand_id
1 'polypeptide(L)'
;MLGIENLGAFILAAIIVVITPGVDTIMVLTRSISKGKNSGLYSALGVSLGLLVHTCAATFGLSQILSKSAIAFSIVKYLGAAYLIYLGYRSFASKGEHVEIKPVESKVTGMKQMFFTALLSDILNPKIALFFLAFLPQFINRKEINNPVPYLLLGLIIFFITLIWCSFLALTGSNVAKHFNRNKNIEIWMNKTSGVVFILLGLKIALTKK
;
A
#
# COMPACT_ATOMS: atom_id res chain seq x y z
N MET A 1 26.51 1.79 -2.80
CA MET A 1 25.13 1.91 -2.31
C MET A 1 24.31 0.86 -3.03
N LEU A 2 23.34 0.23 -2.39
CA LEU A 2 22.62 -0.99 -2.81
C LEU A 2 21.67 -0.81 -4.03
N GLY A 3 21.99 0.03 -5.00
CA GLY A 3 21.19 0.27 -6.21
C GLY A 3 19.86 1.02 -5.98
N ILE A 4 19.64 1.59 -4.79
CA ILE A 4 18.44 2.35 -4.44
C ILE A 4 18.70 3.85 -4.61
N GLU A 5 17.79 4.52 -5.29
CA GLU A 5 17.78 5.97 -5.47
C GLU A 5 16.66 6.62 -4.65
N ASN A 6 16.94 7.79 -4.07
CA ASN A 6 15.94 8.60 -3.34
C ASN A 6 15.17 7.82 -2.25
N LEU A 7 15.87 7.01 -1.45
CA LEU A 7 15.29 6.18 -0.38
C LEU A 7 14.35 6.98 0.54
N GLY A 8 14.71 8.21 0.92
CA GLY A 8 13.86 9.06 1.77
C GLY A 8 12.50 9.38 1.12
N ALA A 9 12.50 9.66 -0.18
CA ALA A 9 11.25 9.88 -0.92
C ALA A 9 10.41 8.60 -1.03
N PHE A 10 11.05 7.43 -1.18
CA PHE A 10 10.36 6.14 -1.14
C PHE A 10 9.68 5.90 0.21
N ILE A 11 10.42 6.05 1.32
CA ILE A 11 9.90 5.85 2.67
C ILE A 11 8.71 6.78 2.93
N LEU A 12 8.83 8.07 2.60
CA LEU A 12 7.74 9.03 2.76
C LEU A 12 6.49 8.62 1.96
N ALA A 13 6.68 8.24 0.71
CA ALA A 13 5.58 7.79 -0.13
C ALA A 13 4.95 6.48 0.37
N ALA A 14 5.77 5.51 0.80
CA ALA A 14 5.30 4.26 1.39
C ALA A 14 4.44 4.51 2.64
N ILE A 15 4.89 5.39 3.54
CA ILE A 15 4.13 5.79 4.73
C ILE A 15 2.77 6.37 4.33
N ILE A 16 2.73 7.28 3.37
CA ILE A 16 1.49 7.92 2.92
C ILE A 16 0.54 6.89 2.29
N VAL A 17 1.05 5.99 1.43
CA VAL A 17 0.25 4.92 0.80
C VAL A 17 -0.37 4.00 1.86
N VAL A 18 0.43 3.61 2.86
CA VAL A 18 0.02 2.68 3.92
C VAL A 18 -0.97 3.32 4.89
N ILE A 19 -0.75 4.58 5.27
CA ILE A 19 -1.64 5.31 6.19
C ILE A 19 -2.96 5.69 5.51
N THR A 20 -2.96 5.88 4.19
CA THR A 20 -4.19 6.21 3.44
C THR A 20 -5.25 5.13 3.64
N PRO A 21 -6.44 5.47 4.18
CA PRO A 21 -7.48 4.49 4.44
C PRO A 21 -7.83 3.70 3.17
N GLY A 22 -7.87 2.40 3.29
CA GLY A 22 -8.21 1.48 2.21
C GLY A 22 -8.78 0.18 2.75
N VAL A 23 -8.97 -0.80 1.87
CA VAL A 23 -9.54 -2.12 2.21
C VAL A 23 -8.83 -2.76 3.39
N ASP A 24 -7.50 -2.71 3.40
CA ASP A 24 -6.66 -3.35 4.43
C ASP A 24 -6.83 -2.68 5.79
N THR A 25 -6.80 -1.35 5.83
CA THR A 25 -7.05 -0.55 7.05
C THR A 25 -8.42 -0.84 7.63
N ILE A 26 -9.46 -0.81 6.79
CA ILE A 26 -10.85 -1.07 7.19
C ILE A 26 -10.99 -2.50 7.71
N MET A 27 -10.42 -3.48 7.01
CA MET A 27 -10.46 -4.88 7.39
C MET A 27 -9.80 -5.13 8.75
N VAL A 28 -8.60 -4.60 8.98
CA VAL A 28 -7.88 -4.74 10.25
C VAL A 28 -8.67 -4.11 11.39
N LEU A 29 -9.16 -2.88 11.22
CA LEU A 29 -9.96 -2.16 12.21
C LEU A 29 -11.26 -2.91 12.52
N THR A 30 -12.04 -3.26 11.50
CA THR A 30 -13.32 -3.95 11.67
C THR A 30 -13.16 -5.27 12.41
N ARG A 31 -12.14 -6.06 12.07
CA ARG A 31 -11.85 -7.33 12.76
C ARG A 31 -11.37 -7.13 14.17
N SER A 32 -10.55 -6.12 14.43
CA SER A 32 -10.10 -5.79 15.78
C SER A 32 -11.27 -5.40 16.68
N ILE A 33 -12.21 -4.60 16.16
CA ILE A 33 -13.37 -4.13 16.92
C ILE A 33 -14.38 -5.25 17.14
N SER A 34 -14.66 -6.07 16.10
CA SER A 34 -15.71 -7.10 16.14
C SER A 34 -15.28 -8.37 16.89
N LYS A 35 -13.99 -8.75 16.80
CA LYS A 35 -13.47 -10.05 17.26
C LYS A 35 -12.24 -9.93 18.16
N GLY A 36 -11.88 -8.72 18.56
CA GLY A 36 -10.79 -8.42 19.46
C GLY A 36 -9.43 -8.24 18.79
N LYS A 37 -8.49 -7.70 19.55
CA LYS A 37 -7.16 -7.27 19.08
C LYS A 37 -6.38 -8.38 18.37
N ASN A 38 -6.44 -9.61 18.85
CA ASN A 38 -5.74 -10.72 18.21
C ASN A 38 -6.21 -10.97 16.77
N SER A 39 -7.51 -10.83 16.51
CA SER A 39 -8.08 -10.95 15.16
C SER A 39 -7.57 -9.86 14.23
N GLY A 40 -7.42 -8.65 14.75
CA GLY A 40 -6.78 -7.54 14.05
C GLY A 40 -5.31 -7.83 13.76
N LEU A 41 -4.55 -8.33 14.73
CA LEU A 41 -3.13 -8.65 14.56
C LEU A 41 -2.88 -9.78 13.54
N TYR A 42 -3.69 -10.85 13.55
CA TYR A 42 -3.61 -11.88 12.51
C TYR A 42 -3.93 -11.34 11.12
N SER A 43 -4.88 -10.40 11.03
CA SER A 43 -5.17 -9.71 9.76
C SER A 43 -4.01 -8.79 9.35
N ALA A 44 -3.40 -8.06 10.28
CA ALA A 44 -2.24 -7.22 10.02
C ALA A 44 -1.05 -8.04 9.47
N LEU A 45 -0.79 -9.20 10.07
CA LEU A 45 0.23 -10.14 9.57
C LEU A 45 -0.11 -10.63 8.16
N GLY A 46 -1.36 -10.99 7.89
CA GLY A 46 -1.79 -11.44 6.57
C GLY A 46 -1.58 -10.38 5.50
N VAL A 47 -2.06 -9.14 5.73
CA VAL A 47 -1.85 -7.98 4.86
C VAL A 47 -0.36 -7.75 4.61
N SER A 48 0.44 -7.69 5.67
CA SER A 48 1.87 -7.41 5.54
C SER A 48 2.60 -8.48 4.73
N LEU A 49 2.26 -9.76 4.91
CA LEU A 49 2.86 -10.85 4.12
C LEU A 49 2.40 -10.84 2.66
N GLY A 50 1.22 -10.33 2.35
CA GLY A 50 0.77 -10.09 0.97
C GLY A 50 1.72 -9.16 0.21
N LEU A 51 2.24 -8.12 0.88
CA LEU A 51 3.25 -7.22 0.29
C LEU A 51 4.55 -7.95 -0.09
N LEU A 52 4.94 -9.00 0.64
CA LEU A 52 6.10 -9.80 0.26
C LEU A 52 5.85 -10.62 -1.01
N VAL A 53 4.61 -11.06 -1.24
CA VAL A 53 4.23 -11.71 -2.51
C VAL A 53 4.36 -10.73 -3.66
N HIS A 54 3.87 -9.49 -3.50
CA HIS A 54 4.06 -8.42 -4.50
C HIS A 54 5.54 -8.08 -4.70
N THR A 55 6.33 -8.08 -3.61
CA THR A 55 7.78 -7.89 -3.68
C THR A 55 8.45 -8.96 -4.53
N CYS A 56 8.12 -10.23 -4.29
CA CYS A 56 8.64 -11.34 -5.09
C CYS A 56 8.21 -11.24 -6.56
N ALA A 57 6.94 -10.91 -6.81
CA ALA A 57 6.44 -10.71 -8.17
C ALA A 57 7.17 -9.57 -8.90
N ALA A 58 7.44 -8.45 -8.22
CA ALA A 58 8.22 -7.36 -8.77
C ALA A 58 9.69 -7.76 -9.01
N THR A 59 10.29 -8.46 -8.05
CA THR A 59 11.69 -8.90 -8.12
C THR A 59 11.95 -9.87 -9.25
N PHE A 60 11.12 -10.91 -9.39
CA PHE A 60 11.37 -12.00 -10.32
C PHE A 60 10.59 -11.88 -11.64
N GLY A 61 9.48 -11.16 -11.63
CA GLY A 61 8.65 -10.94 -12.82
C GLY A 61 8.95 -9.62 -13.51
N LEU A 62 8.70 -8.52 -12.82
CA LEU A 62 8.78 -7.18 -13.40
C LEU A 62 10.22 -6.81 -13.79
N SER A 63 11.22 -7.10 -12.96
CA SER A 63 12.63 -6.80 -13.23
C SER A 63 13.09 -7.39 -14.56
N GLN A 64 12.71 -8.64 -14.85
CA GLN A 64 13.06 -9.34 -16.09
C GLN A 64 12.44 -8.69 -17.34
N ILE A 65 11.21 -8.20 -17.23
CA ILE A 65 10.53 -7.51 -18.33
C ILE A 65 11.19 -6.15 -18.58
N LEU A 66 11.45 -5.41 -17.53
CA LEU A 66 12.01 -4.06 -17.62
C LEU A 66 13.45 -4.03 -18.12
N SER A 67 14.23 -5.04 -17.81
CA SER A 67 15.63 -5.16 -18.26
C SER A 67 15.76 -5.47 -19.74
N LYS A 68 14.78 -6.19 -20.31
CA LYS A 68 14.83 -6.65 -21.70
C LYS A 68 14.21 -5.66 -22.68
N SER A 69 13.44 -4.67 -22.23
CA SER A 69 12.72 -3.76 -23.12
C SER A 69 12.55 -2.36 -22.52
N ALA A 70 13.19 -1.37 -23.16
CA ALA A 70 12.99 0.04 -22.83
C ALA A 70 11.54 0.51 -23.12
N ILE A 71 10.88 -0.12 -24.07
CA ILE A 71 9.46 0.15 -24.38
C ILE A 71 8.60 -0.35 -23.24
N ALA A 72 8.82 -1.58 -22.76
CA ALA A 72 8.09 -2.13 -21.62
C ALA A 72 8.28 -1.26 -20.37
N PHE A 73 9.51 -0.79 -20.12
CA PHE A 73 9.77 0.15 -19.03
C PHE A 73 8.93 1.44 -19.19
N SER A 74 8.89 2.01 -20.36
CA SER A 74 8.13 3.24 -20.64
C SER A 74 6.63 3.03 -20.46
N ILE A 75 6.09 1.90 -20.94
CA ILE A 75 4.68 1.55 -20.77
C ILE A 75 4.34 1.45 -19.28
N VAL A 76 5.09 0.67 -18.52
CA VAL A 76 4.87 0.49 -17.06
C VAL A 76 4.98 1.83 -16.34
N LYS A 77 5.97 2.65 -16.69
CA LYS A 77 6.15 4.00 -16.14
C LYS A 77 4.93 4.88 -16.35
N TYR A 78 4.46 5.00 -17.59
CA TYR A 78 3.34 5.91 -17.90
C TYR A 78 1.99 5.38 -17.40
N LEU A 79 1.75 4.07 -17.46
CA LEU A 79 0.56 3.45 -16.86
C LEU A 79 0.54 3.66 -15.34
N GLY A 80 1.69 3.49 -14.69
CA GLY A 80 1.79 3.73 -13.26
C GLY A 80 1.63 5.18 -12.86
N ALA A 81 2.22 6.10 -13.63
CA ALA A 81 2.02 7.54 -13.42
C ALA A 81 0.55 7.93 -13.56
N ALA A 82 -0.11 7.47 -14.64
CA ALA A 82 -1.53 7.71 -14.87
C ALA A 82 -2.40 7.13 -13.74
N TYR A 83 -2.08 5.92 -13.27
CA TYR A 83 -2.80 5.31 -12.16
C TYR A 83 -2.62 6.06 -10.83
N LEU A 84 -1.41 6.51 -10.52
CA LEU A 84 -1.18 7.33 -9.33
C LEU A 84 -1.94 8.66 -9.40
N ILE A 85 -1.96 9.32 -10.56
CA ILE A 85 -2.75 10.54 -10.77
C ILE A 85 -4.25 10.23 -10.60
N TYR A 86 -4.74 9.13 -11.14
CA TYR A 86 -6.12 8.68 -10.97
C TYR A 86 -6.48 8.42 -9.50
N LEU A 87 -5.63 7.69 -8.77
CA LEU A 87 -5.81 7.47 -7.33
C LEU A 87 -5.79 8.77 -6.56
N GLY A 88 -4.86 9.66 -6.92
CA GLY A 88 -4.74 10.98 -6.33
C GLY A 88 -5.99 11.81 -6.55
N TYR A 89 -6.52 11.85 -7.75
CA TYR A 89 -7.77 12.52 -8.06
C TYR A 89 -8.95 11.94 -7.29
N ARG A 90 -9.11 10.61 -7.28
CA ARG A 90 -10.17 9.95 -6.50
C ARG A 90 -10.07 10.27 -5.02
N SER A 91 -8.87 10.20 -4.47
CA SER A 91 -8.63 10.49 -3.05
C SER A 91 -8.92 11.97 -2.74
N PHE A 92 -8.48 12.88 -3.59
CA PHE A 92 -8.73 14.32 -3.42
C PHE A 92 -10.20 14.70 -3.60
N ALA A 93 -10.90 14.09 -4.56
CA ALA A 93 -12.32 14.31 -4.84
C ALA A 93 -13.25 13.64 -3.81
N SER A 94 -12.71 12.74 -2.98
CA SER A 94 -13.49 12.06 -1.94
C SER A 94 -14.03 13.09 -0.94
N LYS A 95 -15.35 13.13 -0.81
CA LYS A 95 -16.07 14.01 0.14
C LYS A 95 -16.14 13.40 1.55
N GLY A 96 -15.32 12.36 1.83
CA GLY A 96 -15.46 11.56 3.04
C GLY A 96 -16.75 10.74 2.93
N GLU A 97 -16.76 9.77 2.00
CA GLU A 97 -17.76 8.71 2.08
C GLU A 97 -17.54 8.03 3.43
N HIS A 98 -18.43 8.32 4.36
CA HIS A 98 -18.35 7.86 5.73
C HIS A 98 -18.30 6.33 5.72
N VAL A 99 -17.11 5.78 5.62
CA VAL A 99 -16.90 4.36 5.88
C VAL A 99 -17.09 4.20 7.38
N GLU A 100 -18.35 4.04 7.77
CA GLU A 100 -18.68 3.80 9.16
C GLU A 100 -18.04 2.48 9.56
N ILE A 101 -16.99 2.58 10.37
CA ILE A 101 -16.29 1.41 10.90
C ILE A 101 -17.20 0.80 11.97
N LYS A 102 -18.03 -0.16 11.55
CA LYS A 102 -18.93 -0.91 12.42
C LYS A 102 -18.39 -2.32 12.68
N PRO A 103 -18.74 -2.89 13.84
CA PRO A 103 -18.60 -4.32 14.01
C PRO A 103 -19.40 -5.04 12.91
N VAL A 104 -18.73 -5.89 12.15
CA VAL A 104 -19.39 -6.71 11.12
C VAL A 104 -19.45 -8.14 11.65
N GLU A 105 -20.62 -8.76 11.57
CA GLU A 105 -20.76 -10.20 11.75
C GLU A 105 -20.05 -10.92 10.60
N SER A 106 -18.76 -11.12 10.78
CA SER A 106 -17.97 -11.87 9.81
C SER A 106 -18.16 -13.37 10.07
N LYS A 107 -18.49 -14.14 9.04
CA LYS A 107 -18.52 -15.61 9.09
C LYS A 107 -17.14 -16.23 9.33
N VAL A 108 -16.07 -15.43 9.18
CA VAL A 108 -14.69 -15.84 9.46
C VAL A 108 -14.48 -15.92 10.97
N THR A 109 -14.36 -17.11 11.53
CA THR A 109 -14.29 -17.34 12.97
C THR A 109 -12.90 -17.68 13.48
N GLY A 110 -12.06 -18.34 12.69
CA GLY A 110 -10.74 -18.79 13.09
C GLY A 110 -9.63 -17.78 12.80
N MET A 111 -8.63 -17.65 13.68
CA MET A 111 -7.48 -16.75 13.48
C MET A 111 -6.70 -17.07 12.21
N LYS A 112 -6.49 -18.37 11.88
CA LYS A 112 -5.88 -18.81 10.64
C LYS A 112 -6.66 -18.32 9.42
N GLN A 113 -7.98 -18.43 9.44
CA GLN A 113 -8.84 -17.98 8.35
C GLN A 113 -8.79 -16.46 8.19
N MET A 114 -8.70 -15.70 9.29
CA MET A 114 -8.52 -14.24 9.25
C MET A 114 -7.20 -13.85 8.60
N PHE A 115 -6.12 -14.56 8.95
CA PHE A 115 -4.82 -14.37 8.33
C PHE A 115 -4.87 -14.64 6.82
N PHE A 116 -5.35 -15.80 6.38
CA PHE A 116 -5.37 -16.15 4.96
C PHE A 116 -6.30 -15.29 4.13
N THR A 117 -7.45 -14.88 4.67
CA THR A 117 -8.35 -13.97 3.96
C THR A 117 -7.77 -12.56 3.86
N ALA A 118 -6.98 -12.11 4.84
CA ALA A 118 -6.29 -10.84 4.78
C ALA A 118 -5.11 -10.88 3.78
N LEU A 119 -4.33 -11.95 3.81
CA LEU A 119 -3.26 -12.22 2.85
C LEU A 119 -3.80 -12.20 1.40
N LEU A 120 -4.88 -12.94 1.15
CA LEU A 120 -5.47 -13.03 -0.18
C LEU A 120 -6.09 -11.69 -0.61
N SER A 121 -6.72 -10.97 0.32
CA SER A 121 -7.26 -9.64 0.06
C SER A 121 -6.18 -8.66 -0.40
N ASP A 122 -5.00 -8.69 0.24
CA ASP A 122 -3.87 -7.83 -0.13
C ASP A 122 -3.27 -8.25 -1.48
N ILE A 123 -3.04 -9.55 -1.70
CA ILE A 123 -2.53 -10.08 -2.98
C ILE A 123 -3.44 -9.67 -4.15
N LEU A 124 -4.75 -9.71 -3.97
CA LEU A 124 -5.74 -9.34 -4.98
C LEU A 124 -6.03 -7.83 -5.00
N ASN A 125 -5.39 -7.04 -4.15
CA ASN A 125 -5.62 -5.60 -4.07
C ASN A 125 -4.97 -4.88 -5.25
N PRO A 126 -5.76 -4.34 -6.20
CA PRO A 126 -5.20 -3.68 -7.38
C PRO A 126 -4.41 -2.41 -7.03
N LYS A 127 -4.75 -1.74 -5.92
CA LYS A 127 -4.00 -0.57 -5.45
C LYS A 127 -2.55 -0.95 -5.14
N ILE A 128 -2.34 -2.05 -4.43
CA ILE A 128 -1.02 -2.53 -4.02
C ILE A 128 -0.25 -3.11 -5.22
N ALA A 129 -0.91 -3.95 -6.02
CA ALA A 129 -0.30 -4.52 -7.22
C ALA A 129 0.25 -3.42 -8.16
N LEU A 130 -0.56 -2.41 -8.46
CA LEU A 130 -0.16 -1.31 -9.34
C LEU A 130 0.88 -0.38 -8.68
N PHE A 131 0.83 -0.20 -7.36
CA PHE A 131 1.88 0.50 -6.64
C PHE A 131 3.22 -0.21 -6.81
N PHE A 132 3.29 -1.52 -6.60
CA PHE A 132 4.53 -2.28 -6.79
C PHE A 132 5.01 -2.26 -8.24
N LEU A 133 4.11 -2.45 -9.21
CA LEU A 133 4.46 -2.45 -10.63
C LEU A 133 5.02 -1.11 -11.11
N ALA A 134 4.38 -0.02 -10.70
CA ALA A 134 4.66 1.28 -11.27
C ALA A 134 5.66 2.11 -10.44
N PHE A 135 5.59 1.98 -9.13
CA PHE A 135 6.30 2.86 -8.22
C PHE A 135 7.65 2.29 -7.79
N LEU A 136 7.73 1.01 -7.45
CA LEU A 136 8.95 0.39 -6.94
C LEU A 136 10.16 0.57 -7.89
N PRO A 137 10.04 0.33 -9.22
CA PRO A 137 11.17 0.47 -10.14
C PRO A 137 11.74 1.89 -10.25
N GLN A 138 10.96 2.92 -9.88
CA GLN A 138 11.37 4.31 -9.96
C GLN A 138 12.48 4.66 -8.95
N PHE A 139 12.64 3.84 -7.93
CA PHE A 139 13.64 4.00 -6.88
C PHE A 139 14.84 3.06 -7.05
N ILE A 140 14.91 2.37 -8.18
CA ILE A 140 16.00 1.46 -8.50
C ILE A 140 16.83 2.05 -9.64
N ASN A 141 18.15 2.07 -9.44
CA ASN A 141 19.08 2.50 -10.47
C ASN A 141 18.98 1.59 -11.69
N ARG A 142 18.97 2.15 -12.91
CA ARG A 142 18.87 1.37 -14.16
C ARG A 142 19.95 0.30 -14.30
N LYS A 143 21.16 0.56 -13.82
CA LYS A 143 22.26 -0.41 -13.86
C LYS A 143 21.99 -1.63 -12.96
N GLU A 144 21.13 -1.46 -11.96
CA GLU A 144 20.80 -2.46 -10.96
C GLU A 144 19.38 -3.06 -11.15
N ILE A 145 18.75 -2.81 -12.31
CA ILE A 145 17.36 -3.23 -12.56
C ILE A 145 17.19 -4.75 -12.56
N ASN A 146 18.27 -5.50 -12.86
CA ASN A 146 18.31 -6.97 -12.80
C ASN A 146 18.73 -7.50 -11.42
N ASN A 147 19.20 -6.64 -10.54
CA ASN A 147 19.62 -7.03 -9.21
C ASN A 147 18.38 -7.18 -8.31
N PRO A 148 18.14 -8.37 -7.72
CA PRO A 148 17.01 -8.58 -6.82
C PRO A 148 17.09 -7.78 -5.51
N VAL A 149 18.31 -7.43 -5.08
CA VAL A 149 18.56 -6.84 -3.76
C VAL A 149 17.78 -5.54 -3.52
N PRO A 150 17.83 -4.51 -4.42
CA PRO A 150 17.08 -3.28 -4.19
C PRO A 150 15.56 -3.51 -4.13
N TYR A 151 15.00 -4.42 -4.93
CA TYR A 151 13.57 -4.76 -4.87
C TYR A 151 13.19 -5.36 -3.52
N LEU A 152 13.98 -6.33 -3.05
CA LEU A 152 13.75 -7.00 -1.76
C LEU A 152 13.88 -6.02 -0.59
N LEU A 153 14.87 -5.14 -0.61
CA LEU A 153 15.05 -4.14 0.44
C LEU A 153 13.88 -3.14 0.50
N LEU A 154 13.47 -2.60 -0.65
CA LEU A 154 12.31 -1.70 -0.71
C LEU A 154 11.02 -2.42 -0.28
N GLY A 155 10.85 -3.68 -0.69
CA GLY A 155 9.73 -4.51 -0.28
C GLY A 155 9.72 -4.80 1.23
N LEU A 156 10.88 -5.05 1.83
CA LEU A 156 10.99 -5.23 3.29
C LEU A 156 10.68 -3.93 4.04
N ILE A 157 11.11 -2.78 3.53
CA ILE A 157 10.79 -1.49 4.14
C ILE A 157 9.27 -1.28 4.20
N ILE A 158 8.57 -1.47 3.09
CA ILE A 158 7.11 -1.28 3.07
C ILE A 158 6.39 -2.35 3.89
N PHE A 159 6.90 -3.58 3.94
CA PHE A 159 6.41 -4.65 4.81
C PHE A 159 6.44 -4.20 6.28
N PHE A 160 7.57 -3.70 6.78
CA PHE A 160 7.69 -3.26 8.16
C PHE A 160 6.83 -2.03 8.48
N ILE A 161 6.77 -1.05 7.56
CA ILE A 161 5.89 0.11 7.70
C ILE A 161 4.42 -0.36 7.86
N THR A 162 3.98 -1.28 7.00
CA THR A 162 2.62 -1.81 7.03
C THR A 162 2.36 -2.64 8.27
N LEU A 163 3.30 -3.50 8.66
CA LEU A 163 3.17 -4.32 9.86
C LEU A 163 3.02 -3.46 11.11
N ILE A 164 3.86 -2.43 11.26
CA ILE A 164 3.80 -1.49 12.38
C ILE A 164 2.47 -0.74 12.38
N TRP A 165 2.07 -0.17 11.24
CA TRP A 165 0.84 0.59 11.12
C TRP A 165 -0.40 -0.25 11.38
N CYS A 166 -0.54 -1.39 10.71
CA CYS A 166 -1.68 -2.29 10.89
C CYS A 166 -1.74 -2.89 12.30
N SER A 167 -0.59 -3.19 12.92
CA SER A 167 -0.55 -3.64 14.31
C SER A 167 -0.99 -2.53 15.28
N PHE A 168 -0.56 -1.29 15.05
CA PHE A 168 -1.04 -0.13 15.79
C PHE A 168 -2.56 0.00 15.69
N LEU A 169 -3.12 -0.10 14.48
CA LEU A 169 -4.57 -0.07 14.26
C LEU A 169 -5.28 -1.25 14.95
N ALA A 170 -4.71 -2.45 14.92
CA ALA A 170 -5.27 -3.61 15.59
C ALA A 170 -5.34 -3.45 17.10
N LEU A 171 -4.31 -2.86 17.72
CA LEU A 171 -4.23 -2.66 19.15
C LEU A 171 -5.11 -1.50 19.66
N THR A 172 -5.26 -0.46 18.84
CA THR A 172 -5.98 0.78 19.19
C THR A 172 -7.34 0.90 18.51
N GLY A 173 -7.79 -0.13 17.79
CA GLY A 173 -8.91 -0.11 16.85
C GLY A 173 -10.19 0.51 17.39
N SER A 174 -10.59 0.21 18.60
CA SER A 174 -11.80 0.78 19.22
C SER A 174 -11.72 2.30 19.40
N ASN A 175 -10.54 2.82 19.78
CA ASN A 175 -10.32 4.25 19.98
C ASN A 175 -10.20 4.97 18.62
N VAL A 176 -9.46 4.36 17.69
CA VAL A 176 -9.31 4.88 16.33
C VAL A 176 -10.66 4.95 15.63
N ALA A 177 -11.46 3.88 15.68
CA ALA A 177 -12.78 3.86 15.08
C ALA A 177 -13.73 4.93 15.67
N LYS A 178 -13.73 5.10 17.01
CA LYS A 178 -14.51 6.17 17.63
C LYS A 178 -14.11 7.56 17.13
N HIS A 179 -12.80 7.81 16.96
CA HIS A 179 -12.30 9.09 16.43
C HIS A 179 -12.67 9.28 14.95
N PHE A 180 -12.51 8.26 14.13
CA PHE A 180 -12.91 8.29 12.72
C PHE A 180 -14.41 8.52 12.55
N ASN A 181 -15.23 7.76 13.29
CA ASN A 181 -16.70 7.89 13.22
C ASN A 181 -17.20 9.23 13.75
N ARG A 182 -16.46 9.85 14.69
CA ARG A 182 -16.84 11.14 15.31
C ARG A 182 -16.43 12.35 14.48
N ASN A 183 -15.34 12.26 13.73
CA ASN A 183 -14.77 13.41 13.03
C ASN A 183 -14.49 13.11 11.55
N LYS A 184 -15.49 13.40 10.71
CA LYS A 184 -15.39 13.27 9.24
C LYS A 184 -14.20 14.04 8.63
N ASN A 185 -13.78 15.12 9.28
CA ASN A 185 -12.69 15.94 8.74
C ASN A 185 -11.36 15.20 8.73
N ILE A 186 -11.14 14.25 9.65
CA ILE A 186 -9.91 13.46 9.68
C ILE A 186 -9.77 12.65 8.38
N GLU A 187 -10.83 11.94 7.98
CA GLU A 187 -10.85 11.18 6.74
C GLU A 187 -10.65 12.06 5.51
N ILE A 188 -11.37 13.20 5.46
CA ILE A 188 -11.25 14.17 4.37
C ILE A 188 -9.82 14.70 4.27
N TRP A 189 -9.21 15.08 5.39
CA TRP A 189 -7.83 15.57 5.40
C TRP A 189 -6.82 14.51 4.98
N MET A 190 -6.97 13.29 5.47
CA MET A 190 -6.10 12.16 5.07
C MET A 190 -6.23 11.88 3.57
N ASN A 191 -7.45 11.83 3.05
CA ASN A 191 -7.71 11.60 1.64
C ASN A 191 -7.16 12.74 0.77
N LYS A 192 -7.35 14.00 1.15
CA LYS A 192 -6.83 15.16 0.40
C LYS A 192 -5.30 15.18 0.40
N THR A 193 -4.67 14.97 1.56
CA THR A 193 -3.20 14.93 1.66
C THR A 193 -2.63 13.80 0.81
N SER A 194 -3.20 12.60 0.92
CA SER A 194 -2.79 11.45 0.10
C SER A 194 -3.02 11.71 -1.38
N GLY A 195 -4.14 12.35 -1.73
CA GLY A 195 -4.47 12.73 -3.10
C GLY A 195 -3.42 13.64 -3.72
N VAL A 196 -3.02 14.70 -3.01
CA VAL A 196 -1.95 15.61 -3.47
C VAL A 196 -0.64 14.86 -3.66
N VAL A 197 -0.26 14.03 -2.70
CA VAL A 197 1.00 13.26 -2.79
C VAL A 197 0.99 12.29 -3.97
N PHE A 198 -0.10 11.56 -4.19
CA PHE A 198 -0.22 10.65 -5.33
C PHE A 198 -0.14 11.39 -6.67
N ILE A 199 -0.78 12.57 -6.80
CA ILE A 199 -0.67 13.39 -8.01
C ILE A 199 0.77 13.85 -8.22
N LEU A 200 1.42 14.39 -7.19
CA LEU A 200 2.80 14.86 -7.28
C LEU A 200 3.77 13.72 -7.64
N LEU A 201 3.59 12.53 -7.06
CA LEU A 201 4.39 11.36 -7.39
C LEU A 201 4.15 10.90 -8.82
N GLY A 202 2.90 10.84 -9.27
CA GLY A 202 2.55 10.48 -10.65
C GLY A 202 3.16 11.45 -11.67
N LEU A 203 3.06 12.75 -11.42
CA LEU A 203 3.69 13.78 -12.25
C LEU A 203 5.22 13.67 -12.26
N LYS A 204 5.83 13.49 -11.09
CA LYS A 204 7.28 13.26 -10.97
C LYS A 204 7.72 12.07 -11.80
N ILE A 205 7.02 10.93 -11.71
CA ILE A 205 7.32 9.73 -12.48
C ILE A 205 7.17 10.00 -13.99
N ALA A 206 6.09 10.65 -14.41
CA ALA A 206 5.87 10.97 -15.82
C ALA A 206 6.97 11.86 -16.41
N LEU A 207 7.42 12.86 -15.65
CA LEU A 207 8.39 13.86 -16.08
C LEU A 207 9.85 13.40 -15.95
N THR A 208 10.15 12.38 -15.16
CA THR A 208 11.52 11.87 -15.01
C THR A 208 11.98 11.30 -16.35
N LYS A 209 12.97 11.94 -16.97
CA LYS A 209 13.68 11.41 -18.14
C LYS A 209 14.66 10.34 -17.65
N LYS A 210 14.31 9.09 -17.77
CA LYS A 210 15.23 7.95 -17.57
C LYS A 210 15.41 7.20 -18.87
#